data_dff88bcf06d112edf5cf720eee6615cb
#
_entry.id   dff88bcf06d112edf5cf720eee6615cb
#
_cell.length_a   1.000
_cell.length_b   1.000
_cell.length_c   1.000
_cell.angle_alpha   90.00
_cell.angle_beta   90.00
_cell.angle_gamma   90.00
#
_symmetry.space_group_name_H-M   'P 1'
#
loop_
_entity.id
_entity.type
_entity.pdbx_description
1 polymer ?
#
loop_
_entity_poly.entity_id
_entity_poly.type
_entity_poly.pdbx_seq_one_letter_code
_entity_poly.pdbx_strand_id
1 'polypeptide(L)'
;ESGVTLVDPENTYIGSDVKIGMDTVILPGCVLEGNTEIGEDCEIGPNSRLTDTKLGNGVKFQTSTAIESEIGNETTVGPFAYIRPNCHIGNRVKVGDFVEVKNSTIGDGTKIPHLSYVGDTDAGEKINFGCGSIMVNYDGKKKHRTTIEDNVFVGCNVNLVAPVTVKKGSYIAAGSTITKDVPEDVLAVARARQQVIEGWTKKRIER
;
A
#
# COMPACT_ATOMS: atom_id res chain seq x y z
N GLU A 1 6.39 -4.33 -34.59
CA GLU A 1 6.60 -3.17 -33.69
C GLU A 1 5.46 -3.22 -32.67
N SER A 2 5.80 -3.38 -31.39
CA SER A 2 4.83 -3.64 -30.31
C SER A 2 4.13 -2.39 -29.77
N GLY A 3 4.49 -1.17 -30.24
CA GLY A 3 3.97 0.09 -29.73
C GLY A 3 4.48 0.48 -28.32
N VAL A 4 5.48 -0.23 -27.79
CA VAL A 4 6.09 0.06 -26.49
C VAL A 4 7.25 1.05 -26.65
N THR A 5 7.33 2.05 -25.78
CA THR A 5 8.43 3.03 -25.75
C THR A 5 9.43 2.67 -24.66
N LEU A 6 10.68 2.41 -25.02
CA LEU A 6 11.81 2.30 -24.11
C LEU A 6 12.61 3.60 -24.17
N VAL A 7 12.64 4.36 -23.08
CA VAL A 7 13.33 5.68 -23.06
C VAL A 7 14.84 5.51 -23.08
N ASP A 8 15.36 4.48 -22.42
CA ASP A 8 16.78 4.13 -22.40
C ASP A 8 16.95 2.62 -22.48
N PRO A 9 17.01 2.05 -23.68
CA PRO A 9 17.15 0.60 -23.87
C PRO A 9 18.45 0.01 -23.30
N GLU A 10 19.51 0.80 -23.22
CA GLU A 10 20.81 0.31 -22.73
C GLU A 10 20.84 0.12 -21.22
N ASN A 11 19.99 0.85 -20.48
CA ASN A 11 19.86 0.75 -19.03
C ASN A 11 18.49 0.17 -18.59
N THR A 12 17.87 -0.63 -19.45
CA THR A 12 16.59 -1.30 -19.15
C THR A 12 16.73 -2.80 -19.38
N TYR A 13 16.38 -3.60 -18.38
CA TYR A 13 16.54 -5.05 -18.42
C TYR A 13 15.17 -5.71 -18.47
N ILE A 14 14.87 -6.39 -19.58
CA ILE A 14 13.58 -7.05 -19.84
C ILE A 14 13.83 -8.52 -20.17
N GLY A 15 13.26 -9.40 -19.35
CA GLY A 15 13.30 -10.86 -19.57
C GLY A 15 12.53 -11.30 -20.81
N SER A 16 12.88 -12.44 -21.35
CA SER A 16 12.29 -12.97 -22.61
C SER A 16 10.80 -13.30 -22.51
N ASP A 17 10.32 -13.58 -21.31
CA ASP A 17 8.93 -14.00 -21.06
C ASP A 17 8.01 -12.82 -20.65
N VAL A 18 8.60 -11.63 -20.54
CA VAL A 18 7.86 -10.39 -20.19
C VAL A 18 6.99 -9.96 -21.37
N LYS A 19 5.73 -9.65 -21.06
CA LYS A 19 4.77 -9.10 -22.02
C LYS A 19 4.41 -7.68 -21.64
N ILE A 20 4.40 -6.77 -22.62
CA ILE A 20 4.12 -5.36 -22.42
C ILE A 20 3.08 -4.91 -23.45
N GLY A 21 1.99 -4.31 -22.96
CA GLY A 21 0.91 -3.77 -23.80
C GLY A 21 1.31 -2.49 -24.55
N MET A 22 0.49 -2.17 -25.55
CA MET A 22 0.67 -1.03 -26.44
C MET A 22 0.66 0.30 -25.67
N ASP A 23 1.35 1.30 -26.20
CA ASP A 23 1.45 2.66 -25.66
C ASP A 23 2.02 2.77 -24.23
N THR A 24 2.59 1.67 -23.71
CA THR A 24 3.30 1.65 -22.43
C THR A 24 4.70 2.23 -22.59
N VAL A 25 5.08 3.07 -21.61
CA VAL A 25 6.39 3.73 -21.53
C VAL A 25 7.22 3.11 -20.40
N ILE A 26 8.41 2.63 -20.73
CA ILE A 26 9.39 2.12 -19.75
C ILE A 26 10.53 3.14 -19.61
N LEU A 27 10.67 3.69 -18.41
CA LEU A 27 11.70 4.66 -18.03
C LEU A 27 13.02 3.96 -17.66
N PRO A 28 14.15 4.69 -17.61
CA PRO A 28 15.48 4.10 -17.38
C PRO A 28 15.60 3.34 -16.06
N GLY A 29 16.48 2.34 -16.03
CA GLY A 29 16.85 1.59 -14.83
C GLY A 29 15.81 0.56 -14.38
N CYS A 30 14.83 0.26 -15.22
CA CYS A 30 13.84 -0.78 -14.91
C CYS A 30 14.41 -2.18 -15.10
N VAL A 31 13.99 -3.10 -14.22
CA VAL A 31 14.27 -4.53 -14.27
C VAL A 31 12.95 -5.28 -14.27
N LEU A 32 12.60 -5.90 -15.40
CA LEU A 32 11.35 -6.63 -15.62
C LEU A 32 11.69 -8.11 -15.87
N GLU A 33 11.23 -9.00 -15.00
CA GLU A 33 11.67 -10.39 -14.99
C GLU A 33 10.51 -11.37 -14.80
N GLY A 34 10.80 -12.65 -15.09
CA GLY A 34 9.86 -13.75 -14.94
C GLY A 34 8.64 -13.62 -15.85
N ASN A 35 7.51 -14.15 -15.42
CA ASN A 35 6.24 -14.08 -16.16
C ASN A 35 5.50 -12.75 -15.91
N THR A 36 6.24 -11.64 -16.01
CA THR A 36 5.66 -10.30 -15.79
C THR A 36 4.83 -9.90 -17.01
N GLU A 37 3.60 -9.47 -16.76
CA GLU A 37 2.67 -8.96 -17.77
C GLU A 37 2.28 -7.51 -17.41
N ILE A 38 2.47 -6.58 -18.32
CA ILE A 38 2.13 -5.15 -18.16
C ILE A 38 1.07 -4.81 -19.21
N GLY A 39 -0.01 -4.20 -18.78
CA GLY A 39 -1.10 -3.76 -19.65
C GLY A 39 -0.72 -2.60 -20.59
N GLU A 40 -1.73 -2.02 -21.21
CA GLU A 40 -1.61 -0.88 -22.13
C GLU A 40 -1.58 0.45 -21.36
N ASP A 41 -1.07 1.51 -21.99
CA ASP A 41 -1.05 2.89 -21.46
C ASP A 41 -0.36 3.02 -20.09
N CYS A 42 0.57 2.15 -19.75
CA CYS A 42 1.27 2.19 -18.47
C CYS A 42 2.51 3.09 -18.50
N GLU A 43 2.92 3.61 -17.34
CA GLU A 43 4.18 4.30 -17.14
C GLU A 43 4.98 3.57 -16.04
N ILE A 44 6.10 2.95 -16.40
CA ILE A 44 6.90 2.11 -15.50
C ILE A 44 8.29 2.74 -15.31
N GLY A 45 8.65 2.99 -14.07
CA GLY A 45 9.98 3.48 -13.73
C GLY A 45 9.98 4.94 -13.24
N PRO A 46 11.16 5.57 -13.16
CA PRO A 46 12.49 4.95 -13.31
C PRO A 46 12.85 3.99 -12.16
N ASN A 47 13.91 3.20 -12.35
CA ASN A 47 14.48 2.34 -11.31
C ASN A 47 13.45 1.43 -10.60
N SER A 48 12.52 0.89 -11.35
CA SER A 48 11.48 -0.02 -10.85
C SER A 48 11.82 -1.47 -11.14
N ARG A 49 11.45 -2.36 -10.23
CA ARG A 49 11.59 -3.80 -10.41
C ARG A 49 10.25 -4.51 -10.34
N LEU A 50 9.96 -5.30 -11.37
CA LEU A 50 8.78 -6.18 -11.44
C LEU A 50 9.25 -7.60 -11.69
N THR A 51 8.85 -8.55 -10.84
CA THR A 51 9.17 -9.97 -10.99
C THR A 51 7.89 -10.79 -10.83
N ASP A 52 7.55 -11.61 -11.82
CA ASP A 52 6.34 -12.45 -11.82
C ASP A 52 5.06 -11.67 -11.44
N THR A 53 4.94 -10.44 -11.96
CA THR A 53 3.90 -9.48 -11.54
C THR A 53 3.01 -9.11 -12.71
N LYS A 54 1.70 -9.01 -12.48
CA LYS A 54 0.73 -8.57 -13.48
C LYS A 54 0.24 -7.16 -13.18
N LEU A 55 0.33 -6.28 -14.15
CA LEU A 55 -0.22 -4.93 -14.11
C LEU A 55 -1.36 -4.80 -15.13
N GLY A 56 -2.47 -4.21 -14.70
CA GLY A 56 -3.56 -3.81 -15.60
C GLY A 56 -3.18 -2.60 -16.48
N ASN A 57 -4.18 -2.03 -17.14
CA ASN A 57 -4.00 -0.88 -18.02
C ASN A 57 -3.89 0.44 -17.25
N GLY A 58 -3.15 1.40 -17.77
CA GLY A 58 -3.04 2.75 -17.21
C GLY A 58 -2.35 2.81 -15.84
N VAL A 59 -1.58 1.79 -15.47
CA VAL A 59 -0.86 1.75 -14.20
C VAL A 59 0.35 2.68 -14.24
N LYS A 60 0.52 3.48 -13.18
CA LYS A 60 1.74 4.25 -12.95
C LYS A 60 2.55 3.62 -11.83
N PHE A 61 3.69 3.07 -12.17
CA PHE A 61 4.56 2.35 -11.24
C PHE A 61 5.93 3.01 -11.16
N GLN A 62 6.21 3.74 -10.07
CA GLN A 62 7.36 4.63 -9.98
C GLN A 62 8.34 4.19 -8.88
N THR A 63 9.61 4.01 -9.24
CA THR A 63 10.74 3.80 -8.32
C THR A 63 10.39 2.83 -7.17
N SER A 64 9.87 1.68 -7.52
CA SER A 64 9.26 0.74 -6.58
C SER A 64 9.54 -0.70 -6.99
N THR A 65 9.24 -1.63 -6.09
CA THR A 65 9.40 -3.07 -6.33
C THR A 65 8.07 -3.80 -6.15
N ALA A 66 7.73 -4.69 -7.08
CA ALA A 66 6.65 -5.65 -6.90
C ALA A 66 7.10 -7.06 -7.30
N ILE A 67 6.68 -8.04 -6.52
CA ILE A 67 7.05 -9.45 -6.70
C ILE A 67 5.79 -10.32 -6.55
N GLU A 68 5.57 -11.25 -7.48
CA GLU A 68 4.51 -12.28 -7.43
C GLU A 68 3.15 -11.71 -7.00
N SER A 69 2.70 -10.65 -7.70
CA SER A 69 1.50 -9.90 -7.31
C SER A 69 0.70 -9.42 -8.52
N GLU A 70 -0.54 -9.04 -8.28
CA GLU A 70 -1.44 -8.49 -9.29
C GLU A 70 -1.87 -7.07 -8.89
N ILE A 71 -1.85 -6.14 -9.85
CA ILE A 71 -2.17 -4.72 -9.66
C ILE A 71 -3.16 -4.31 -10.75
N GLY A 72 -4.34 -3.86 -10.35
CA GLY A 72 -5.44 -3.50 -11.25
C GLY A 72 -5.24 -2.18 -12.00
N ASN A 73 -6.19 -1.91 -12.88
CA ASN A 73 -6.16 -0.78 -13.81
C ASN A 73 -6.09 0.58 -13.09
N GLU A 74 -5.45 1.56 -13.71
CA GLU A 74 -5.39 2.95 -13.26
C GLU A 74 -4.84 3.13 -11.85
N THR A 75 -4.15 2.12 -11.32
CA THR A 75 -3.53 2.13 -9.99
C THR A 75 -2.18 2.83 -10.04
N THR A 76 -1.87 3.58 -8.99
CA THR A 76 -0.58 4.25 -8.84
C THR A 76 0.21 3.64 -7.71
N VAL A 77 1.50 3.32 -7.96
CA VAL A 77 2.41 2.73 -6.97
C VAL A 77 3.70 3.54 -6.91
N GLY A 78 4.07 3.92 -5.71
CA GLY A 78 5.35 4.59 -5.45
C GLY A 78 5.24 6.11 -5.21
N PRO A 79 6.42 6.77 -5.13
CA PRO A 79 7.75 6.12 -5.16
C PRO A 79 8.08 5.35 -3.87
N PHE A 80 9.10 4.47 -3.96
CA PHE A 80 9.64 3.73 -2.81
C PHE A 80 8.64 2.82 -2.10
N ALA A 81 7.71 2.23 -2.85
CA ALA A 81 6.80 1.21 -2.35
C ALA A 81 7.38 -0.20 -2.55
N TYR A 82 7.01 -1.13 -1.67
CA TYR A 82 7.34 -2.53 -1.81
C TYR A 82 6.08 -3.40 -1.76
N ILE A 83 5.70 -3.94 -2.91
CA ILE A 83 4.61 -4.92 -3.03
C ILE A 83 5.25 -6.31 -2.99
N ARG A 84 5.02 -7.02 -1.90
CA ARG A 84 5.57 -8.35 -1.64
C ARG A 84 4.64 -9.44 -2.20
N PRO A 85 5.11 -10.70 -2.25
CA PRO A 85 4.32 -11.79 -2.82
C PRO A 85 2.91 -11.95 -2.25
N ASN A 86 2.03 -12.48 -3.11
CA ASN A 86 0.62 -12.76 -2.83
C ASN A 86 -0.21 -11.50 -2.51
N CYS A 87 0.03 -10.40 -3.24
CA CYS A 87 -0.83 -9.23 -3.17
C CYS A 87 -1.76 -9.17 -4.39
N HIS A 88 -3.04 -8.86 -4.12
CA HIS A 88 -4.04 -8.54 -5.13
C HIS A 88 -4.54 -7.11 -4.89
N ILE A 89 -4.06 -6.17 -5.69
CA ILE A 89 -4.39 -4.76 -5.58
C ILE A 89 -5.39 -4.40 -6.67
N GLY A 90 -6.54 -3.87 -6.29
CA GLY A 90 -7.63 -3.51 -7.19
C GLY A 90 -7.34 -2.32 -8.12
N ASN A 91 -8.40 -1.82 -8.74
CA ASN A 91 -8.34 -0.72 -9.69
C ASN A 91 -8.34 0.64 -8.97
N ARG A 92 -7.71 1.66 -9.57
CA ARG A 92 -7.68 3.03 -9.05
C ARG A 92 -7.21 3.13 -7.58
N VAL A 93 -6.40 2.18 -7.16
CA VAL A 93 -5.77 2.18 -5.83
C VAL A 93 -4.58 3.14 -5.85
N LYS A 94 -4.33 3.80 -4.73
CA LYS A 94 -3.10 4.57 -4.53
C LYS A 94 -2.24 3.90 -3.45
N VAL A 95 -1.09 3.39 -3.84
CA VAL A 95 -0.02 2.97 -2.93
C VAL A 95 1.10 4.01 -3.04
N GLY A 96 1.30 4.81 -2.00
CA GLY A 96 2.25 5.91 -2.04
C GLY A 96 3.63 5.57 -1.48
N ASP A 97 4.33 6.61 -1.03
CA ASP A 97 5.72 6.53 -0.61
C ASP A 97 5.92 5.76 0.70
N PHE A 98 6.96 4.94 0.71
CA PHE A 98 7.37 4.12 1.87
C PHE A 98 6.26 3.20 2.40
N VAL A 99 5.45 2.68 1.50
CA VAL A 99 4.40 1.71 1.82
C VAL A 99 4.87 0.30 1.51
N GLU A 100 4.70 -0.61 2.45
CA GLU A 100 4.89 -2.04 2.24
C GLU A 100 3.55 -2.76 2.29
N VAL A 101 3.23 -3.53 1.24
CA VAL A 101 2.05 -4.40 1.19
C VAL A 101 2.51 -5.84 1.04
N LYS A 102 1.93 -6.76 1.83
CA LYS A 102 2.33 -8.17 1.82
C LYS A 102 1.14 -9.10 2.03
N ASN A 103 1.00 -10.12 1.18
CA ASN A 103 0.00 -11.19 1.32
C ASN A 103 -1.40 -10.62 1.64
N SER A 104 -1.84 -9.63 0.83
CA SER A 104 -3.03 -8.82 1.11
C SER A 104 -3.87 -8.60 -0.13
N THR A 105 -5.17 -8.48 0.07
CA THR A 105 -6.13 -8.04 -0.94
C THR A 105 -6.54 -6.59 -0.63
N ILE A 106 -6.45 -5.70 -1.61
CA ILE A 106 -6.81 -4.29 -1.49
C ILE A 106 -7.87 -3.96 -2.53
N GLY A 107 -9.06 -3.60 -2.09
CA GLY A 107 -10.19 -3.28 -2.97
C GLY A 107 -10.05 -1.95 -3.70
N ASP A 108 -10.90 -1.79 -4.71
CA ASP A 108 -10.90 -0.66 -5.65
C ASP A 108 -10.97 0.71 -4.95
N GLY A 109 -10.23 1.67 -5.46
CA GLY A 109 -10.25 3.05 -5.00
C GLY A 109 -9.68 3.29 -3.59
N THR A 110 -9.11 2.27 -2.96
CA THR A 110 -8.47 2.37 -1.64
C THR A 110 -7.16 3.15 -1.73
N LYS A 111 -6.85 3.91 -0.70
CA LYS A 111 -5.67 4.77 -0.63
C LYS A 111 -4.81 4.43 0.57
N ILE A 112 -3.53 4.12 0.30
CA ILE A 112 -2.47 3.87 1.28
C ILE A 112 -1.32 4.85 0.95
N PRO A 113 -1.50 6.17 1.23
CA PRO A 113 -0.66 7.18 0.60
C PRO A 113 0.74 7.29 1.19
N HIS A 114 0.98 6.92 2.45
CA HIS A 114 2.25 7.22 3.11
C HIS A 114 2.61 6.24 4.22
N LEU A 115 3.89 5.83 4.25
CA LEU A 115 4.59 5.24 5.40
C LEU A 115 3.74 4.24 6.20
N SER A 116 3.29 3.19 5.56
CA SER A 116 2.38 2.21 6.16
C SER A 116 2.84 0.78 5.90
N TYR A 117 2.56 -0.10 6.86
CA TYR A 117 2.69 -1.54 6.66
C TYR A 117 1.33 -2.21 6.62
N VAL A 118 0.98 -2.78 5.48
CA VAL A 118 -0.27 -3.52 5.26
C VAL A 118 0.06 -4.97 4.95
N GLY A 119 0.09 -5.79 5.99
CA GLY A 119 0.45 -7.20 5.87
C GLY A 119 -0.65 -8.14 6.35
N ASP A 120 -0.86 -9.23 5.60
CA ASP A 120 -1.86 -10.26 5.89
C ASP A 120 -3.27 -9.64 6.11
N THR A 121 -3.72 -8.81 5.16
CA THR A 121 -4.93 -7.98 5.28
C THR A 121 -5.89 -8.21 4.12
N ASP A 122 -7.18 -8.29 4.42
CA ASP A 122 -8.27 -8.20 3.46
C ASP A 122 -8.95 -6.83 3.63
N ALA A 123 -8.63 -5.91 2.75
CA ALA A 123 -9.15 -4.54 2.73
C ALA A 123 -10.14 -4.37 1.56
N GLY A 124 -11.33 -3.91 1.88
CA GLY A 124 -12.38 -3.61 0.90
C GLY A 124 -12.11 -2.36 0.07
N GLU A 125 -13.17 -1.79 -0.47
CA GLU A 125 -13.12 -0.65 -1.38
C GLU A 125 -13.12 0.69 -0.65
N LYS A 126 -12.52 1.71 -1.29
CA LYS A 126 -12.57 3.13 -0.87
C LYS A 126 -12.13 3.38 0.58
N ILE A 127 -11.22 2.58 1.07
CA ILE A 127 -10.60 2.78 2.38
C ILE A 127 -9.54 3.87 2.27
N ASN A 128 -9.41 4.68 3.31
CA ASN A 128 -8.28 5.61 3.45
C ASN A 128 -7.42 5.23 4.64
N PHE A 129 -6.17 4.85 4.38
CA PHE A 129 -5.17 4.63 5.42
C PHE A 129 -4.41 5.93 5.71
N GLY A 130 -4.42 6.37 6.95
CA GLY A 130 -3.60 7.47 7.42
C GLY A 130 -2.12 7.10 7.51
N CYS A 131 -1.25 8.08 7.42
CA CYS A 131 0.20 7.91 7.53
C CYS A 131 0.58 7.18 8.83
N GLY A 132 1.51 6.24 8.74
CA GLY A 132 2.00 5.46 9.89
C GLY A 132 1.03 4.38 10.38
N SER A 133 0.06 3.98 9.57
CA SER A 133 -0.84 2.86 9.91
C SER A 133 -0.11 1.53 9.81
N ILE A 134 -0.27 0.67 10.82
CA ILE A 134 0.43 -0.61 10.91
C ILE A 134 -0.55 -1.74 11.23
N MET A 135 -0.50 -2.78 10.40
CA MET A 135 -1.16 -4.07 10.69
C MET A 135 -0.24 -4.90 11.56
N VAL A 136 -0.54 -4.99 12.87
CA VAL A 136 0.24 -5.80 13.83
C VAL A 136 -0.20 -7.26 13.68
N ASN A 137 0.37 -7.92 12.68
CA ASN A 137 -0.08 -9.24 12.21
C ASN A 137 0.65 -10.44 12.81
N TYR A 138 1.69 -10.23 13.63
CA TYR A 138 2.51 -11.31 14.19
C TYR A 138 2.50 -11.32 15.71
N ASP A 139 2.15 -12.46 16.31
CA ASP A 139 2.03 -12.63 17.77
C ASP A 139 3.30 -13.23 18.44
N GLY A 140 4.40 -13.34 17.66
CA GLY A 140 5.63 -14.00 18.11
C GLY A 140 5.71 -15.48 17.72
N LYS A 141 4.63 -16.10 17.25
CA LYS A 141 4.57 -17.50 16.81
C LYS A 141 3.97 -17.66 15.43
N LYS A 142 2.84 -17.02 15.15
CA LYS A 142 2.11 -17.11 13.90
C LYS A 142 1.58 -15.75 13.45
N LYS A 143 1.19 -15.68 12.18
CA LYS A 143 0.56 -14.49 11.60
C LYS A 143 -0.95 -14.63 11.61
N HIS A 144 -1.62 -13.50 11.80
CA HIS A 144 -3.07 -13.35 11.82
C HIS A 144 -3.49 -12.34 10.77
N ARG A 145 -4.70 -12.49 10.24
CA ARG A 145 -5.25 -11.56 9.26
C ARG A 145 -6.06 -10.44 9.91
N THR A 146 -6.02 -9.29 9.29
CA THR A 146 -6.90 -8.15 9.58
C THR A 146 -7.92 -8.05 8.45
N THR A 147 -9.19 -7.83 8.79
CA THR A 147 -10.25 -7.54 7.81
C THR A 147 -10.72 -6.10 7.98
N ILE A 148 -10.76 -5.35 6.88
CA ILE A 148 -11.24 -3.97 6.86
C ILE A 148 -12.30 -3.89 5.75
N GLU A 149 -13.53 -3.62 6.12
CA GLU A 149 -14.62 -3.51 5.15
C GLU A 149 -14.62 -2.15 4.44
N ASP A 150 -15.57 -1.94 3.51
CA ASP A 150 -15.60 -0.78 2.62
C ASP A 150 -15.78 0.57 3.35
N ASN A 151 -15.29 1.64 2.73
CA ASN A 151 -15.47 3.01 3.17
C ASN A 151 -14.95 3.32 4.58
N VAL A 152 -14.00 2.56 5.07
CA VAL A 152 -13.37 2.79 6.39
C VAL A 152 -12.32 3.89 6.28
N PHE A 153 -12.27 4.75 7.29
CA PHE A 153 -11.20 5.73 7.48
C PHE A 153 -10.30 5.32 8.64
N VAL A 154 -9.05 4.97 8.35
CA VAL A 154 -8.03 4.68 9.34
C VAL A 154 -7.19 5.94 9.57
N GLY A 155 -7.22 6.49 10.77
CA GLY A 155 -6.44 7.68 11.14
C GLY A 155 -4.93 7.45 11.13
N CYS A 156 -4.14 8.52 11.18
CA CYS A 156 -2.68 8.41 11.23
C CYS A 156 -2.19 7.71 12.52
N ASN A 157 -1.06 6.98 12.40
CA ASN A 157 -0.44 6.26 13.51
C ASN A 157 -1.40 5.30 14.23
N VAL A 158 -2.26 4.63 13.48
CA VAL A 158 -3.15 3.59 14.00
C VAL A 158 -2.45 2.24 13.93
N ASN A 159 -2.56 1.47 15.02
CA ASN A 159 -2.17 0.06 15.04
C ASN A 159 -3.43 -0.81 15.07
N LEU A 160 -3.57 -1.71 14.09
CA LEU A 160 -4.61 -2.74 14.10
C LEU A 160 -3.98 -4.07 14.53
N VAL A 161 -4.29 -4.53 15.73
CA VAL A 161 -3.72 -5.75 16.30
C VAL A 161 -4.55 -6.95 15.86
N ALA A 162 -4.02 -7.69 14.90
CA ALA A 162 -4.69 -8.85 14.32
C ALA A 162 -4.77 -10.06 15.31
N PRO A 163 -5.85 -10.87 15.23
CA PRO A 163 -6.98 -10.75 14.32
C PRO A 163 -7.96 -9.66 14.75
N VAL A 164 -8.39 -8.82 13.81
CA VAL A 164 -9.37 -7.77 14.08
C VAL A 164 -10.18 -7.51 12.81
N THR A 165 -11.48 -7.23 12.96
CA THR A 165 -12.36 -6.80 11.90
C THR A 165 -12.80 -5.36 12.14
N VAL A 166 -12.59 -4.49 11.14
CA VAL A 166 -13.10 -3.11 11.13
C VAL A 166 -14.22 -3.04 10.10
N LYS A 167 -15.45 -2.86 10.57
CA LYS A 167 -16.63 -2.90 9.71
C LYS A 167 -16.83 -1.59 8.94
N LYS A 168 -17.63 -1.70 7.88
CA LYS A 168 -17.86 -0.64 6.88
C LYS A 168 -18.23 0.71 7.50
N GLY A 169 -17.85 1.79 6.84
CA GLY A 169 -18.19 3.16 7.20
C GLY A 169 -17.59 3.66 8.51
N SER A 170 -16.82 2.83 9.25
CA SER A 170 -16.26 3.24 10.52
C SER A 170 -15.01 4.10 10.38
N TYR A 171 -14.76 4.91 11.41
CA TYR A 171 -13.59 5.77 11.55
C TYR A 171 -12.75 5.34 12.74
N ILE A 172 -11.43 5.22 12.53
CA ILE A 172 -10.48 4.97 13.60
C ILE A 172 -9.74 6.27 13.90
N ALA A 173 -9.85 6.76 15.13
CA ALA A 173 -9.18 7.98 15.55
C ALA A 173 -7.65 7.84 15.49
N ALA A 174 -6.95 8.85 15.00
CA ALA A 174 -5.49 8.87 14.91
C ALA A 174 -4.83 8.53 16.27
N GLY A 175 -3.71 7.78 16.21
CA GLY A 175 -2.97 7.34 17.40
C GLY A 175 -3.65 6.24 18.22
N SER A 176 -4.67 5.58 17.68
CA SER A 176 -5.37 4.49 18.36
C SER A 176 -4.67 3.13 18.13
N THR A 177 -4.69 2.28 19.17
CA THR A 177 -4.32 0.87 19.08
C THR A 177 -5.57 0.01 19.26
N ILE A 178 -6.05 -0.55 18.16
CA ILE A 178 -7.30 -1.33 18.09
C ILE A 178 -6.99 -2.80 18.31
N THR A 179 -7.61 -3.38 19.34
CA THR A 179 -7.41 -4.78 19.76
C THR A 179 -8.70 -5.59 19.78
N LYS A 180 -9.82 -4.98 19.37
CA LYS A 180 -11.14 -5.62 19.29
C LYS A 180 -11.84 -5.16 18.03
N ASP A 181 -12.76 -5.98 17.53
CA ASP A 181 -13.56 -5.64 16.36
C ASP A 181 -14.28 -4.29 16.54
N VAL A 182 -14.34 -3.55 15.42
CA VAL A 182 -14.99 -2.24 15.34
C VAL A 182 -16.31 -2.42 14.59
N PRO A 183 -17.46 -2.07 15.20
CA PRO A 183 -18.77 -2.12 14.54
C PRO A 183 -18.85 -1.15 13.36
N GLU A 184 -19.88 -1.30 12.52
CA GLU A 184 -20.14 -0.41 11.41
C GLU A 184 -20.55 1.01 11.85
N ASP A 185 -20.20 2.01 11.03
CA ASP A 185 -20.64 3.41 11.16
C ASP A 185 -20.32 4.07 12.52
N VAL A 186 -19.20 3.73 13.15
CA VAL A 186 -18.78 4.29 14.45
C VAL A 186 -17.45 5.01 14.37
N LEU A 187 -17.15 5.84 15.34
CA LEU A 187 -15.82 6.34 15.66
C LEU A 187 -15.20 5.49 16.79
N ALA A 188 -14.15 4.75 16.46
CA ALA A 188 -13.37 4.02 17.47
C ALA A 188 -12.18 4.87 17.95
N VAL A 189 -12.06 5.04 19.27
CA VAL A 189 -10.98 5.79 19.92
C VAL A 189 -10.31 4.92 20.97
N ALA A 190 -9.05 4.56 20.76
CA ALA A 190 -8.27 3.71 21.65
C ALA A 190 -6.90 4.34 21.95
N ARG A 191 -6.94 5.49 22.62
CA ARG A 191 -5.77 6.26 23.05
C ARG A 191 -6.05 6.99 24.36
N ALA A 192 -5.00 7.37 25.11
CA ALA A 192 -5.11 8.17 26.31
C ALA A 192 -5.71 9.56 26.02
N ARG A 193 -6.44 10.10 27.00
CA ARG A 193 -6.89 11.50 26.93
C ARG A 193 -5.69 12.44 27.05
N GLN A 194 -5.69 13.50 26.26
CA GLN A 194 -4.67 14.55 26.34
C GLN A 194 -4.66 15.17 27.74
N GLN A 195 -3.47 15.32 28.29
CA GLN A 195 -3.20 16.07 29.53
C GLN A 195 -2.32 17.27 29.22
N VAL A 196 -2.63 18.40 29.81
CA VAL A 196 -1.83 19.63 29.75
C VAL A 196 -1.24 19.91 31.11
N ILE A 197 0.09 20.06 31.19
CA ILE A 197 0.82 20.37 32.42
C ILE A 197 1.30 21.82 32.32
N GLU A 198 0.59 22.71 33.00
CA GLU A 198 0.91 24.16 33.00
C GLU A 198 2.25 24.44 33.68
N GLY A 199 2.98 25.39 33.10
CA GLY A 199 4.28 25.84 33.62
C GLY A 199 5.43 24.82 33.52
N TRP A 200 5.22 23.69 32.81
CA TRP A 200 6.24 22.62 32.73
C TRP A 200 7.56 23.11 32.15
N THR A 201 7.53 23.91 31.10
CA THR A 201 8.72 24.46 30.45
C THR A 201 9.46 25.47 31.33
N LYS A 202 8.73 26.32 32.06
CA LYS A 202 9.35 27.30 32.98
C LYS A 202 10.14 26.62 34.10
N LYS A 203 9.58 25.58 34.72
CA LYS A 203 10.27 24.77 35.77
C LYS A 203 11.51 24.03 35.25
N ARG A 204 11.70 23.87 33.94
CA ARG A 204 12.85 23.19 33.34
C ARG A 204 14.02 24.14 33.06
N ILE A 205 13.74 25.41 32.88
CA ILE A 205 14.76 26.47 32.60
C ILE A 205 15.43 26.93 33.90
N GLU A 206 14.76 26.77 35.05
CA GLU A 206 15.27 27.15 36.38
C GLU A 206 16.16 26.06 37.04
N ARG A 207 16.49 24.97 36.36
CA ARG A 207 17.46 23.93 36.76
C ARG A 207 18.70 23.98 35.87
#